data_c0e1f8e36c27be5441e2c97bab2d23f7
#
_entry.id   c0e1f8e36c27be5441e2c97bab2d23f7
#
_cell.length_a   1.000
_cell.length_b   1.000
_cell.length_c   1.000
_cell.angle_alpha   90.00
_cell.angle_beta   90.00
_cell.angle_gamma   90.00
#
_symmetry.space_group_name_H-M   'P 1'
#
loop_
_entity.id
_entity.type
_entity.pdbx_description
1 polymer ?
#
loop_
_entity_poly.entity_id
_entity_poly.type
_entity_poly.pdbx_seq_one_letter_code
_entity_poly.pdbx_strand_id
1 'polypeptide(L)'
;GDPGRNHFCEILLEGLAPDGGLYLPQHYPQVDDATLTRWRSLKYADLAFEILSLYIDDIPAADLKAICHKTYTEEVFGTPQIVPLRRLDDGLLLEGLSNGPTLAFKDMAMQLLGNLFEYALDQAGRDINILGATSGDTGSAAEYAMRGKKGVRVFMLSPVEGMTAFQQAQRSEEHTSELQSH
;
A
#
# COMPACT_ATOMS: atom_id res chain seq x y z
N GLY A 1 -14.94 -22.34 -2.25
CA GLY A 1 -14.13 -21.44 -1.43
C GLY A 1 -13.70 -22.12 -0.14
N ASP A 2 -12.59 -21.70 0.41
CA ASP A 2 -12.12 -22.17 1.70
C ASP A 2 -13.06 -21.63 2.80
N PRO A 3 -13.63 -22.48 3.68
CA PRO A 3 -14.46 -22.05 4.79
C PRO A 3 -13.63 -21.54 5.99
N GLY A 4 -12.29 -21.57 5.89
CA GLY A 4 -11.37 -21.08 6.91
C GLY A 4 -11.59 -19.60 7.21
N ARG A 5 -11.35 -19.21 8.48
CA ARG A 5 -11.36 -17.82 8.92
C ARG A 5 -9.95 -17.50 9.36
N ASN A 6 -9.32 -16.56 8.68
CA ASN A 6 -7.96 -16.13 8.97
C ASN A 6 -7.99 -14.67 9.40
N HIS A 7 -7.07 -14.28 10.27
CA HIS A 7 -6.86 -12.90 10.66
C HIS A 7 -6.08 -12.13 9.59
N PHE A 8 -6.10 -10.80 9.69
CA PHE A 8 -5.52 -9.94 8.65
C PHE A 8 -4.02 -10.19 8.44
N CYS A 9 -3.21 -10.29 9.49
CA CYS A 9 -1.77 -10.51 9.36
C CYS A 9 -1.43 -11.88 8.76
N GLU A 10 -2.25 -12.89 9.00
CA GLU A 10 -2.08 -14.22 8.39
C GLU A 10 -2.30 -14.14 6.88
N ILE A 11 -3.43 -13.57 6.43
CA ILE A 11 -3.74 -13.44 5.00
C ILE A 11 -2.79 -12.49 4.28
N LEU A 12 -2.29 -11.46 4.98
CA LEU A 12 -1.30 -10.54 4.44
C LEU A 12 0.00 -11.27 4.05
N LEU A 13 0.47 -12.17 4.90
CA LEU A 13 1.70 -12.94 4.65
C LEU A 13 1.49 -14.15 3.74
N GLU A 14 0.28 -14.67 3.63
CA GLU A 14 -0.06 -15.79 2.76
C GLU A 14 -0.31 -15.34 1.31
N GLY A 15 -1.00 -14.22 1.12
CA GLY A 15 -1.31 -13.65 -0.19
C GLY A 15 -2.61 -14.19 -0.78
N LEU A 16 -2.54 -15.27 -1.57
CA LEU A 16 -3.72 -15.90 -2.15
C LEU A 16 -4.30 -16.98 -1.22
N ALA A 17 -5.61 -17.16 -1.25
CA ALA A 17 -6.26 -18.24 -0.55
C ALA A 17 -5.84 -19.61 -1.12
N PRO A 18 -5.89 -20.71 -0.33
CA PRO A 18 -5.47 -22.05 -0.76
C PRO A 18 -6.17 -22.58 -2.03
N ASP A 19 -7.37 -22.08 -2.32
CA ASP A 19 -8.12 -22.41 -3.53
C ASP A 19 -7.75 -21.53 -4.74
N GLY A 20 -6.77 -20.62 -4.60
CA GLY A 20 -6.33 -19.68 -5.62
C GLY A 20 -7.19 -18.42 -5.73
N GLY A 21 -8.18 -18.26 -4.87
CA GLY A 21 -9.05 -17.08 -4.79
C GLY A 21 -8.44 -15.94 -3.96
N LEU A 22 -9.22 -14.87 -3.81
CA LEU A 22 -8.91 -13.75 -2.93
C LEU A 22 -9.66 -13.90 -1.60
N TYR A 23 -9.02 -13.49 -0.51
CA TYR A 23 -9.70 -13.34 0.76
C TYR A 23 -10.67 -12.15 0.72
N LEU A 24 -11.86 -12.35 1.26
CA LEU A 24 -12.87 -11.32 1.42
C LEU A 24 -13.23 -11.17 2.90
N PRO A 25 -13.62 -9.98 3.35
CA PRO A 25 -14.11 -9.80 4.70
C PRO A 25 -15.39 -10.63 4.90
N GLN A 26 -15.58 -11.18 6.10
CA GLN A 26 -16.76 -11.97 6.42
C GLN A 26 -18.06 -11.17 6.27
N HIS A 27 -18.00 -9.88 6.53
CA HIS A 27 -19.08 -8.93 6.33
C HIS A 27 -18.49 -7.56 5.98
N TYR A 28 -19.24 -6.76 5.23
CA TYR A 28 -18.86 -5.37 4.96
C TYR A 28 -19.41 -4.48 6.06
N PRO A 29 -18.53 -3.83 6.86
CA PRO A 29 -18.97 -2.91 7.91
C PRO A 29 -19.87 -1.81 7.36
N GLN A 30 -20.94 -1.53 8.09
CA GLN A 30 -21.82 -0.41 7.77
C GLN A 30 -21.41 0.80 8.61
N VAL A 31 -21.31 1.95 7.96
CA VAL A 31 -20.94 3.22 8.58
C VAL A 31 -22.16 4.12 8.62
N ASP A 32 -22.53 4.58 9.80
CA ASP A 32 -23.67 5.48 9.99
C ASP A 32 -23.34 6.96 9.71
N ASP A 33 -24.36 7.80 9.58
CA ASP A 33 -24.22 9.22 9.29
C ASP A 33 -23.46 9.98 10.39
N ALA A 34 -23.55 9.56 11.63
CA ALA A 34 -22.82 10.16 12.74
C ALA A 34 -21.32 9.93 12.60
N THR A 35 -20.93 8.71 12.25
CA THR A 35 -19.53 8.35 11.96
C THR A 35 -19.01 9.09 10.74
N LEU A 36 -19.77 9.13 9.64
CA LEU A 36 -19.40 9.91 8.44
C LEU A 36 -19.20 11.39 8.76
N THR A 37 -20.07 11.95 9.60
CA THR A 37 -19.96 13.37 10.03
C THR A 37 -18.70 13.58 10.86
N ARG A 38 -18.37 12.71 11.77
CA ARG A 38 -17.14 12.75 12.57
C ARG A 38 -15.90 12.63 11.67
N TRP A 39 -15.90 11.75 10.68
CA TRP A 39 -14.77 11.53 9.78
C TRP A 39 -14.45 12.72 8.87
N ARG A 40 -15.42 13.57 8.57
CA ARG A 40 -15.22 14.78 7.71
C ARG A 40 -14.13 15.73 8.21
N SER A 41 -13.85 15.74 9.51
CA SER A 41 -12.85 16.60 10.12
C SER A 41 -11.48 15.95 10.29
N LEU A 42 -11.35 14.66 9.96
CA LEU A 42 -10.11 13.93 10.15
C LEU A 42 -9.09 14.27 9.05
N LYS A 43 -7.81 14.24 9.44
CA LYS A 43 -6.72 14.19 8.48
C LYS A 43 -6.67 12.82 7.81
N TYR A 44 -6.07 12.72 6.63
CA TYR A 44 -6.05 11.49 5.84
C TYR A 44 -5.53 10.27 6.62
N ALA A 45 -4.41 10.41 7.35
CA ALA A 45 -3.85 9.31 8.14
C ALA A 45 -4.80 8.82 9.26
N ASP A 46 -5.52 9.74 9.91
CA ASP A 46 -6.52 9.38 10.93
C ASP A 46 -7.76 8.72 10.29
N LEU A 47 -8.19 9.20 9.12
CA LEU A 47 -9.29 8.59 8.37
C LEU A 47 -8.91 7.19 7.90
N ALA A 48 -7.69 7.00 7.39
CA ALA A 48 -7.18 5.69 7.01
C ALA A 48 -7.18 4.72 8.20
N PHE A 49 -6.71 5.17 9.36
CA PHE A 49 -6.77 4.36 10.59
C PHE A 49 -8.21 3.95 10.96
N GLU A 50 -9.15 4.89 10.94
CA GLU A 50 -10.56 4.60 11.25
C GLU A 50 -11.16 3.56 10.30
N ILE A 51 -10.89 3.69 9.00
CA ILE A 51 -11.40 2.74 7.99
C ILE A 51 -10.72 1.37 8.12
N LEU A 52 -9.39 1.34 8.26
CA LEU A 52 -8.64 0.09 8.36
C LEU A 52 -8.99 -0.67 9.65
N SER A 53 -9.28 0.02 10.74
CA SER A 53 -9.72 -0.58 12.01
C SER A 53 -11.03 -1.35 11.91
N LEU A 54 -11.82 -1.14 10.84
CA LEU A 54 -13.03 -1.92 10.58
C LEU A 54 -12.74 -3.33 10.05
N TYR A 55 -11.52 -3.55 9.54
CA TYR A 55 -11.12 -4.79 8.86
C TYR A 55 -9.93 -5.48 9.51
N ILE A 56 -9.10 -4.74 10.22
CA ILE A 56 -7.86 -5.24 10.83
C ILE A 56 -8.07 -5.33 12.34
N ASP A 57 -8.20 -6.53 12.85
CA ASP A 57 -8.52 -6.82 14.24
C ASP A 57 -7.35 -7.40 15.05
N ASP A 58 -6.28 -7.82 14.37
CA ASP A 58 -5.11 -8.48 14.94
C ASP A 58 -3.86 -7.58 15.05
N ILE A 59 -3.97 -6.29 14.66
CA ILE A 59 -2.97 -5.27 14.93
C ILE A 59 -3.49 -4.35 16.05
N PRO A 60 -2.75 -4.15 17.16
CA PRO A 60 -3.14 -3.21 18.20
C PRO A 60 -3.43 -1.81 17.62
N ALA A 61 -4.48 -1.16 18.10
CA ALA A 61 -4.94 0.12 17.56
C ALA A 61 -3.84 1.21 17.54
N ALA A 62 -2.97 1.24 18.56
CA ALA A 62 -1.84 2.17 18.61
C ALA A 62 -0.83 1.93 17.49
N ASP A 63 -0.54 0.66 17.20
CA ASP A 63 0.40 0.26 16.15
C ASP A 63 -0.17 0.53 14.76
N LEU A 64 -1.44 0.15 14.52
CA LEU A 64 -2.12 0.44 13.27
C LEU A 64 -2.20 1.95 12.99
N LYS A 65 -2.49 2.74 14.02
CA LYS A 65 -2.47 4.20 13.92
C LYS A 65 -1.07 4.72 13.58
N ALA A 66 -0.03 4.21 14.23
CA ALA A 66 1.35 4.58 13.94
C ALA A 66 1.74 4.21 12.49
N ILE A 67 1.33 3.05 11.98
CA ILE A 67 1.53 2.63 10.59
C ILE A 67 0.85 3.60 9.62
N CYS A 68 -0.39 3.99 9.85
CA CYS A 68 -1.09 4.97 9.02
C CYS A 68 -0.38 6.33 9.00
N HIS A 69 0.04 6.81 10.17
CA HIS A 69 0.76 8.09 10.30
C HIS A 69 2.17 8.05 9.71
N LYS A 70 2.85 6.89 9.74
CA LYS A 70 4.13 6.68 9.04
C LYS A 70 3.96 6.65 7.52
N THR A 71 2.84 6.14 7.05
CA THR A 71 2.56 5.95 5.61
C THR A 71 2.13 7.25 4.94
N TYR A 72 1.08 7.87 5.48
CA TYR A 72 0.39 8.99 4.82
C TYR A 72 0.88 10.33 5.35
N THR A 73 2.05 10.75 4.85
CA THR A 73 2.73 11.99 5.24
C THR A 73 2.91 12.92 4.05
N GLU A 74 3.02 14.22 4.33
CA GLU A 74 3.34 15.22 3.31
C GLU A 74 4.69 14.94 2.64
N GLU A 75 5.65 14.41 3.39
CA GLU A 75 6.97 14.05 2.86
C GLU A 75 6.87 12.97 1.77
N VAL A 76 6.02 11.95 1.98
CA VAL A 76 5.84 10.85 1.03
C VAL A 76 4.97 11.26 -0.15
N PHE A 77 3.91 12.03 0.08
CA PHE A 77 2.90 12.34 -0.95
C PHE A 77 2.94 13.78 -1.49
N GLY A 78 3.93 14.58 -1.07
CA GLY A 78 4.13 15.93 -1.60
C GLY A 78 3.03 16.94 -1.28
N THR A 79 2.02 16.56 -0.49
CA THR A 79 0.91 17.42 -0.08
C THR A 79 0.32 16.98 1.26
N PRO A 80 -0.04 17.90 2.15
CA PRO A 80 -0.64 17.56 3.44
C PRO A 80 -2.05 16.96 3.32
N GLN A 81 -2.71 17.11 2.18
CA GLN A 81 -4.01 16.49 1.91
C GLN A 81 -3.87 15.00 1.57
N ILE A 82 -2.69 14.54 1.16
CA ILE A 82 -2.40 13.19 0.65
C ILE A 82 -3.18 12.90 -0.65
N VAL A 83 -4.50 13.07 -0.64
CA VAL A 83 -5.41 12.98 -1.78
C VAL A 83 -6.10 14.33 -1.96
N PRO A 84 -5.48 15.26 -2.74
CA PRO A 84 -6.09 16.57 -2.99
C PRO A 84 -7.32 16.44 -3.88
N LEU A 85 -8.38 17.14 -3.52
CA LEU A 85 -9.60 17.26 -4.31
C LEU A 85 -9.65 18.63 -4.98
N ARG A 86 -9.76 18.67 -6.30
CA ARG A 86 -9.94 19.89 -7.06
C ARG A 86 -11.33 19.95 -7.67
N ARG A 87 -12.09 20.98 -7.32
CA ARG A 87 -13.39 21.21 -7.96
C ARG A 87 -13.17 21.68 -9.39
N LEU A 88 -13.79 21.01 -10.34
CA LEU A 88 -13.78 21.37 -11.76
C LEU A 88 -15.06 22.11 -12.16
N ASP A 89 -16.21 21.68 -11.64
CA ASP A 89 -17.51 22.25 -11.90
C ASP A 89 -18.48 21.89 -10.76
N ASP A 90 -19.73 22.35 -10.84
CA ASP A 90 -20.76 22.01 -9.86
C ASP A 90 -21.01 20.49 -9.86
N GLY A 91 -20.72 19.88 -8.72
CA GLY A 91 -20.84 18.44 -8.53
C GLY A 91 -19.72 17.60 -9.14
N LEU A 92 -18.70 18.19 -9.79
CA LEU A 92 -17.58 17.49 -10.38
C LEU A 92 -16.29 17.81 -9.62
N LEU A 93 -15.67 16.77 -9.05
CA LEU A 93 -14.40 16.84 -8.36
C LEU A 93 -13.35 15.98 -9.08
N LEU A 94 -12.14 16.51 -9.19
CA LEU A 94 -10.97 15.75 -9.61
C LEU A 94 -10.20 15.31 -8.36
N GLU A 95 -10.04 14.00 -8.20
CA GLU A 95 -9.27 13.38 -7.15
C GLU A 95 -7.84 13.12 -7.61
N GLY A 96 -6.86 13.69 -6.90
CA GLY A 96 -5.43 13.52 -7.19
C GLY A 96 -4.85 12.31 -6.48
N LEU A 97 -4.58 11.23 -7.20
CA LEU A 97 -4.02 9.98 -6.66
C LEU A 97 -2.56 9.73 -7.05
N SER A 98 -2.00 10.54 -7.95
CA SER A 98 -0.68 10.31 -8.55
C SER A 98 0.40 11.27 -8.06
N ASN A 99 0.40 11.59 -6.79
CA ASN A 99 1.36 12.48 -6.14
C ASN A 99 2.28 11.76 -5.14
N GLY A 100 2.25 10.43 -5.13
CA GLY A 100 3.17 9.60 -4.37
C GLY A 100 4.55 9.47 -5.03
N PRO A 101 5.47 8.70 -4.41
CA PRO A 101 6.88 8.65 -4.80
C PRO A 101 7.12 8.22 -6.25
N THR A 102 6.28 7.35 -6.80
CA THR A 102 6.43 6.87 -8.18
C THR A 102 5.46 7.53 -9.16
N LEU A 103 4.67 8.49 -8.69
CA LEU A 103 3.64 9.19 -9.46
C LEU A 103 2.54 8.27 -10.00
N ALA A 104 2.45 7.06 -9.49
CA ALA A 104 1.39 6.11 -9.80
C ALA A 104 0.36 6.08 -8.67
N PHE A 105 -0.93 5.95 -9.00
CA PHE A 105 -1.98 5.84 -7.99
C PHE A 105 -1.78 4.64 -7.04
N LYS A 106 -1.02 3.65 -7.47
CA LYS A 106 -0.68 2.47 -6.69
C LYS A 106 0.16 2.76 -5.45
N ASP A 107 0.86 3.89 -5.42
CA ASP A 107 1.59 4.34 -4.24
C ASP A 107 0.67 4.43 -3.01
N MET A 108 -0.60 4.79 -3.19
CA MET A 108 -1.58 4.89 -2.11
C MET A 108 -1.72 3.58 -1.33
N ALA A 109 -1.71 2.44 -2.02
CA ALA A 109 -1.80 1.12 -1.40
C ALA A 109 -0.42 0.53 -1.09
N MET A 110 0.55 0.67 -1.99
CA MET A 110 1.86 0.02 -1.85
C MET A 110 2.67 0.56 -0.69
N GLN A 111 2.63 1.88 -0.42
CA GLN A 111 3.31 2.46 0.74
C GLN A 111 2.75 1.90 2.07
N LEU A 112 1.43 1.74 2.16
CA LEU A 112 0.80 1.08 3.31
C LEU A 112 1.20 -0.39 3.41
N LEU A 113 1.14 -1.11 2.29
CA LEU A 113 1.48 -2.53 2.22
C LEU A 113 2.91 -2.78 2.70
N GLY A 114 3.89 -1.95 2.29
CA GLY A 114 5.27 -2.06 2.73
C GLY A 114 5.43 -1.91 4.25
N ASN A 115 4.72 -0.97 4.85
CA ASN A 115 4.74 -0.75 6.30
C ASN A 115 4.02 -1.88 7.07
N LEU A 116 2.93 -2.42 6.52
CA LEU A 116 2.22 -3.56 7.09
C LEU A 116 3.06 -4.84 7.02
N PHE A 117 3.76 -5.10 5.91
CA PHE A 117 4.69 -6.22 5.81
C PHE A 117 5.82 -6.13 6.83
N GLU A 118 6.46 -4.98 6.94
CA GLU A 118 7.53 -4.76 7.92
C GLU A 118 7.05 -5.08 9.33
N TYR A 119 5.85 -4.60 9.71
CA TYR A 119 5.24 -4.88 11.01
C TYR A 119 4.95 -6.38 11.20
N ALA A 120 4.19 -6.99 10.26
CA ALA A 120 3.77 -8.38 10.39
C ALA A 120 4.96 -9.36 10.40
N LEU A 121 6.01 -9.08 9.62
CA LEU A 121 7.22 -9.90 9.57
C LEU A 121 8.05 -9.77 10.85
N ASP A 122 8.15 -8.57 11.43
CA ASP A 122 8.83 -8.36 12.71
C ASP A 122 8.12 -9.13 13.83
N GLN A 123 6.78 -9.12 13.87
CA GLN A 123 5.98 -9.91 14.83
C GLN A 123 6.15 -11.42 14.61
N ALA A 124 6.19 -11.86 13.36
CA ALA A 124 6.34 -13.28 13.01
C ALA A 124 7.78 -13.80 13.14
N GLY A 125 8.77 -12.92 13.30
CA GLY A 125 10.19 -13.27 13.36
C GLY A 125 10.71 -13.96 12.10
N ARG A 126 10.22 -13.57 10.91
CA ARG A 126 10.56 -14.19 9.62
C ARG A 126 10.80 -13.16 8.52
N ASP A 127 11.48 -13.58 7.48
CA ASP A 127 11.72 -12.81 6.26
C ASP A 127 10.87 -13.36 5.10
N ILE A 128 10.60 -12.52 4.10
CA ILE A 128 9.97 -12.93 2.85
C ILE A 128 10.77 -12.46 1.64
N ASN A 129 10.65 -13.22 0.55
CA ASN A 129 11.06 -12.81 -0.78
C ASN A 129 9.80 -12.56 -1.62
N ILE A 130 9.70 -11.37 -2.19
CA ILE A 130 8.64 -10.99 -3.10
C ILE A 130 9.18 -11.13 -4.52
N LEU A 131 8.58 -12.00 -5.32
CA LEU A 131 8.85 -12.12 -6.74
C LEU A 131 7.66 -11.56 -7.51
N GLY A 132 7.89 -10.52 -8.29
CA GLY A 132 6.88 -9.92 -9.15
C GLY A 132 7.27 -9.95 -10.62
N ALA A 133 6.27 -9.88 -11.49
CA ALA A 133 6.47 -9.69 -12.93
C ALA A 133 5.53 -8.57 -13.39
N THR A 134 6.07 -7.49 -13.93
CA THR A 134 5.30 -6.32 -14.29
C THR A 134 6.00 -5.50 -15.36
N SER A 135 5.21 -4.90 -16.24
CA SER A 135 5.70 -4.02 -17.31
C SER A 135 5.46 -2.53 -17.02
N GLY A 136 4.91 -2.18 -15.85
CA GLY A 136 4.45 -0.81 -15.60
C GLY A 136 4.51 -0.38 -14.14
N ASP A 137 3.66 0.56 -13.80
CA ASP A 137 3.60 1.31 -12.53
C ASP A 137 3.53 0.44 -11.29
N THR A 138 2.92 -0.75 -11.38
CA THR A 138 2.77 -1.64 -10.22
C THR A 138 4.12 -2.11 -9.69
N GLY A 139 5.06 -2.40 -10.59
CA GLY A 139 6.41 -2.81 -10.21
C GLY A 139 7.17 -1.70 -9.52
N SER A 140 7.20 -0.53 -10.13
CA SER A 140 7.89 0.64 -9.58
C SER A 140 7.33 1.02 -8.20
N ALA A 141 6.01 1.03 -8.05
CA ALA A 141 5.36 1.32 -6.75
C ALA A 141 5.69 0.26 -5.69
N ALA A 142 5.72 -1.03 -6.06
CA ALA A 142 6.07 -2.13 -5.15
C ALA A 142 7.55 -2.08 -4.75
N GLU A 143 8.47 -1.90 -5.70
CA GLU A 143 9.91 -1.78 -5.44
C GLU A 143 10.19 -0.62 -4.49
N TYR A 144 9.63 0.56 -4.79
CA TYR A 144 9.82 1.74 -3.94
C TYR A 144 9.28 1.51 -2.52
N ALA A 145 8.07 0.98 -2.38
CA ALA A 145 7.42 0.77 -1.10
C ALA A 145 8.13 -0.27 -0.22
N MET A 146 8.75 -1.29 -0.83
CA MET A 146 9.43 -2.36 -0.12
C MET A 146 10.92 -2.06 0.14
N ARG A 147 11.47 -1.04 -0.51
CA ARG A 147 12.87 -0.65 -0.37
C ARG A 147 13.23 -0.32 1.07
N GLY A 148 14.28 -0.96 1.59
CA GLY A 148 14.76 -0.76 2.95
C GLY A 148 13.85 -1.30 4.06
N LYS A 149 12.78 -2.02 3.73
CA LYS A 149 11.93 -2.66 4.72
C LYS A 149 12.62 -3.88 5.32
N LYS A 150 12.64 -3.94 6.65
CA LYS A 150 13.21 -5.06 7.38
C LYS A 150 12.46 -6.36 7.06
N GLY A 151 13.21 -7.42 6.75
CA GLY A 151 12.63 -8.74 6.46
C GLY A 151 12.05 -8.90 5.05
N VAL A 152 12.14 -7.87 4.18
CA VAL A 152 11.60 -7.93 2.81
C VAL A 152 12.71 -7.86 1.78
N ARG A 153 12.72 -8.79 0.82
CA ARG A 153 13.54 -8.72 -0.39
C ARG A 153 12.62 -8.79 -1.61
N VAL A 154 12.82 -7.88 -2.56
CA VAL A 154 11.99 -7.77 -3.77
C VAL A 154 12.80 -8.12 -4.99
N PHE A 155 12.25 -8.97 -5.83
CA PHE A 155 12.77 -9.34 -7.14
C PHE A 155 11.70 -9.09 -8.20
N MET A 156 12.00 -8.22 -9.17
CA MET A 156 11.05 -7.87 -10.22
C MET A 156 11.53 -8.31 -11.59
N LEU A 157 10.70 -9.08 -12.28
CA LEU A 157 10.88 -9.41 -13.68
C LEU A 157 10.22 -8.35 -14.54
N SER A 158 10.98 -7.79 -15.46
CA SER A 158 10.52 -6.79 -16.42
C SER A 158 10.74 -7.28 -17.85
N PRO A 159 9.82 -7.00 -18.78
CA PRO A 159 10.07 -7.28 -20.19
C PRO A 159 11.25 -6.42 -20.69
N VAL A 160 12.08 -7.02 -21.54
CA VAL A 160 13.21 -6.33 -22.17
C VAL A 160 12.72 -5.25 -23.14
N GLU A 161 11.56 -5.48 -23.75
CA GLU A 161 10.91 -4.57 -24.69
C GLU A 161 9.49 -4.24 -24.21
N GLY A 162 8.94 -3.09 -24.64
CA GLY A 162 7.54 -2.71 -24.37
C GLY A 162 7.33 -1.78 -23.17
N MET A 163 8.39 -1.37 -22.48
CA MET A 163 8.32 -0.30 -21.48
C MET A 163 8.57 1.07 -22.09
N THR A 164 7.81 2.08 -21.68
CA THR A 164 8.05 3.47 -22.05
C THR A 164 9.35 3.99 -21.42
N ALA A 165 9.96 5.03 -22.01
CA ALA A 165 11.13 5.68 -21.42
C ALA A 165 10.87 6.20 -19.99
N PHE A 166 9.66 6.66 -19.71
CA PHE A 166 9.24 7.09 -18.38
C PHE A 166 9.23 5.93 -17.38
N GLN A 167 8.65 4.79 -17.75
CA GLN A 167 8.64 3.60 -16.90
C GLN A 167 10.03 3.03 -16.64
N GLN A 168 10.92 3.14 -17.64
CA GLN A 168 12.33 2.77 -17.48
C GLN A 168 13.05 3.71 -16.50
N ALA A 169 12.80 5.04 -16.60
CA ALA A 169 13.39 6.02 -15.70
C ALA A 169 12.92 5.84 -14.24
N GLN A 170 11.64 5.56 -14.01
CA GLN A 170 11.11 5.28 -12.68
C GLN A 170 11.84 4.13 -11.97
N ARG A 171 12.45 3.20 -12.73
CA ARG A 171 13.20 2.06 -12.18
C ARG A 171 14.71 2.31 -12.15
N SER A 172 15.28 2.95 -13.19
CA SER A 172 16.71 3.08 -13.35
C SER A 172 17.33 4.08 -12.38
N GLU A 173 16.61 5.07 -11.92
CA GLU A 173 17.10 6.00 -10.88
C GLU A 173 17.30 5.30 -9.53
N GLU A 174 16.72 4.12 -9.34
CA GLU A 174 16.82 3.34 -8.10
C GLU A 174 17.86 2.21 -8.14
N HIS A 175 18.35 1.80 -9.34
CA HIS A 175 19.18 0.61 -9.51
C HIS A 175 20.69 0.83 -9.54
N THR A 176 21.20 2.02 -9.25
CA THR A 176 22.66 2.28 -9.33
C THR A 176 23.48 1.74 -8.15
N SER A 177 22.92 0.99 -7.21
CA SER A 177 23.69 0.54 -6.04
C SER A 177 23.92 -0.96 -5.86
N GLU A 178 23.25 -1.88 -6.61
CA GLU A 178 23.39 -3.31 -6.31
C GLU A 178 23.72 -4.28 -7.47
N LEU A 179 23.93 -3.83 -8.69
CA LEU A 179 24.35 -4.68 -9.82
C LEU A 179 25.80 -4.51 -10.27
N GLN A 180 26.67 -4.01 -9.40
CA GLN A 180 28.13 -4.04 -9.64
C GLN A 180 28.84 -4.92 -8.62
N SER A 181 28.57 -6.22 -8.62
CA SER A 181 29.51 -7.23 -8.15
C SER A 181 29.15 -8.62 -8.66
N HIS A 182 29.89 -9.02 -9.62
CA HIS A 182 30.13 -10.33 -10.25
C HIS A 182 29.57 -10.52 -11.65
#